data_ff7e950b0b6606f19c5b3f9d45806b0d
#
_entry.id   ff7e950b0b6606f19c5b3f9d45806b0d
#
_cell.length_a   1.000
_cell.length_b   1.000
_cell.length_c   1.000
_cell.angle_alpha   90.00
_cell.angle_beta   90.00
_cell.angle_gamma   90.00
#
_symmetry.space_group_name_H-M   'P 1'
#
loop_
_entity.id
_entity.type
_entity.pdbx_description
1 polymer ?
#
loop_
_entity_poly.entity_id
_entity_poly.type
_entity_poly.pdbx_seq_one_letter_code
_entity_poly.pdbx_strand_id
1 'polypeptide(L)'
;MSQYPTNLTDKQWQVTEIILDPQHRKRKYSLRDVMDAIMYIVTTGCQWRMLPRDFPPLNTVFYYFNKWKLEGVFEELLDTLHVIVRRMAGREDTPSLGIIDSRSIKPSHHVAPDRGIDGNKKIKGRKEHIVFDTLGLPMGVVVHEADIHDSVGAHSVIDAMQGCSPRLKKILADGGYKGQKLIDTVKQKLGAEFTVVLRPDESSKKFNVLHLRWIVERLSLG
;
A
#
# COMPACT_ATOMS: atom_id res chain seq x y z
N MET A 1 -15.67 -6.26 26.06
CA MET A 1 -15.47 -5.08 25.22
C MET A 1 -16.48 -5.07 24.09
N SER A 2 -16.94 -3.91 23.67
CA SER A 2 -17.77 -3.77 22.46
C SER A 2 -16.97 -4.26 21.26
N GLN A 3 -17.55 -5.11 20.41
CA GLN A 3 -16.86 -5.68 19.27
C GLN A 3 -17.18 -4.84 18.03
N TYR A 4 -16.18 -4.16 17.50
CA TYR A 4 -16.31 -3.39 16.25
C TYR A 4 -16.00 -4.29 15.04
N PRO A 5 -16.61 -4.02 13.87
CA PRO A 5 -16.29 -4.76 12.63
C PRO A 5 -14.83 -4.68 12.22
N THR A 6 -14.12 -3.68 12.73
CA THR A 6 -12.69 -3.44 12.47
C THR A 6 -11.76 -4.24 13.38
N ASN A 7 -12.27 -4.90 14.42
CA ASN A 7 -11.46 -5.66 15.35
C ASN A 7 -10.85 -6.89 14.66
N LEU A 8 -9.62 -7.21 15.03
CA LEU A 8 -8.96 -8.41 14.57
C LEU A 8 -9.67 -9.66 15.09
N THR A 9 -9.88 -10.63 14.21
CA THR A 9 -10.29 -11.98 14.62
C THR A 9 -9.17 -12.64 15.43
N ASP A 10 -9.51 -13.69 16.18
CA ASP A 10 -8.50 -14.43 16.97
C ASP A 10 -7.38 -14.98 16.11
N LYS A 11 -7.70 -15.47 14.89
CA LYS A 11 -6.69 -15.96 13.93
C LYS A 11 -5.76 -14.86 13.44
N GLN A 12 -6.30 -13.68 13.15
CA GLN A 12 -5.50 -12.51 12.75
C GLN A 12 -4.62 -12.04 13.91
N TRP A 13 -5.18 -11.98 15.11
CA TRP A 13 -4.41 -11.62 16.30
C TRP A 13 -3.24 -12.57 16.56
N GLN A 14 -3.45 -13.88 16.48
CA GLN A 14 -2.38 -14.89 16.69
C GLN A 14 -1.17 -14.64 15.80
N VAL A 15 -1.39 -14.24 14.55
CA VAL A 15 -0.28 -13.90 13.63
C VAL A 15 0.38 -12.59 14.04
N THR A 16 -0.45 -11.58 14.37
CA THR A 16 0.02 -10.23 14.72
C THR A 16 0.78 -10.22 16.05
N GLU A 17 0.33 -10.99 17.02
CA GLU A 17 0.90 -11.08 18.37
C GLU A 17 2.37 -11.50 18.38
N ILE A 18 2.77 -12.40 17.48
CA ILE A 18 4.15 -12.89 17.37
C ILE A 18 5.12 -11.71 17.13
N ILE A 19 4.69 -10.72 16.36
CA ILE A 19 5.48 -9.53 16.03
C ILE A 19 5.35 -8.45 17.11
N LEU A 20 4.11 -8.19 17.56
CA LEU A 20 3.83 -7.08 18.48
C LEU A 20 4.22 -7.36 19.93
N ASP A 21 4.11 -8.60 20.36
CA ASP A 21 4.37 -8.97 21.77
C ASP A 21 5.20 -10.26 21.92
N PRO A 22 6.40 -10.34 21.32
CA PRO A 22 7.22 -11.55 21.39
C PRO A 22 7.63 -11.93 22.81
N GLN A 23 7.53 -10.99 23.77
CA GLN A 23 7.94 -11.19 25.17
C GLN A 23 6.75 -11.40 26.12
N HIS A 24 5.51 -11.33 25.63
CA HIS A 24 4.27 -11.48 26.43
C HIS A 24 4.29 -10.69 27.76
N ARG A 25 4.75 -9.44 27.70
CA ARG A 25 4.84 -8.59 28.91
C ARG A 25 3.46 -8.23 29.45
N LYS A 26 3.32 -8.27 30.77
CA LYS A 26 2.09 -7.77 31.42
C LYS A 26 1.99 -6.26 31.25
N ARG A 27 0.89 -5.77 30.64
CA ARG A 27 0.59 -4.35 30.39
C ARG A 27 -0.76 -3.97 30.98
N LYS A 28 -0.96 -2.67 31.21
CA LYS A 28 -2.25 -2.14 31.66
C LYS A 28 -3.35 -2.34 30.61
N TYR A 29 -3.02 -2.17 29.34
CA TYR A 29 -3.90 -2.39 28.19
C TYR A 29 -3.26 -3.45 27.30
N SER A 30 -4.09 -4.35 26.74
CA SER A 30 -3.57 -5.37 25.82
C SER A 30 -3.11 -4.72 24.51
N LEU A 31 -2.08 -5.28 23.88
CA LEU A 31 -1.65 -4.79 22.56
C LEU A 31 -2.67 -5.10 21.47
N ARG A 32 -3.52 -6.12 21.66
CA ARG A 32 -4.67 -6.39 20.80
C ARG A 32 -5.64 -5.22 20.78
N ASP A 33 -6.03 -4.72 21.97
CA ASP A 33 -6.96 -3.59 22.08
C ASP A 33 -6.35 -2.32 21.46
N VAL A 34 -5.03 -2.14 21.60
CA VAL A 34 -4.31 -1.03 20.96
C VAL A 34 -4.32 -1.16 19.45
N MET A 35 -4.06 -2.37 18.90
CA MET A 35 -4.09 -2.61 17.47
C MET A 35 -5.51 -2.46 16.91
N ASP A 36 -6.52 -2.99 17.59
CA ASP A 36 -7.92 -2.85 17.22
C ASP A 36 -8.34 -1.37 17.16
N ALA A 37 -7.87 -0.54 18.10
CA ALA A 37 -8.07 0.90 18.08
C ALA A 37 -7.39 1.57 16.86
N ILE A 38 -6.18 1.17 16.50
CA ILE A 38 -5.48 1.66 15.31
C ILE A 38 -6.25 1.25 14.05
N MET A 39 -6.67 -0.02 13.94
CA MET A 39 -7.47 -0.52 12.82
C MET A 39 -8.79 0.24 12.69
N TYR A 40 -9.44 0.57 13.81
CA TYR A 40 -10.63 1.40 13.81
C TYR A 40 -10.37 2.78 13.19
N ILE A 41 -9.31 3.47 13.61
CA ILE A 41 -8.95 4.80 13.07
C ILE A 41 -8.63 4.72 11.58
N VAL A 42 -7.82 3.74 11.16
CA VAL A 42 -7.39 3.58 9.76
C VAL A 42 -8.59 3.26 8.86
N THR A 43 -9.50 2.41 9.30
CA THR A 43 -10.66 1.97 8.51
C THR A 43 -11.75 3.05 8.43
N THR A 44 -12.03 3.73 9.55
CA THR A 44 -13.11 4.74 9.60
C THR A 44 -12.66 6.11 9.14
N GLY A 45 -11.35 6.40 9.15
CA GLY A 45 -10.81 7.73 8.89
C GLY A 45 -11.20 8.76 9.93
N CYS A 46 -11.69 8.36 11.12
CA CYS A 46 -12.09 9.29 12.15
C CYS A 46 -10.87 10.07 12.70
N GLN A 47 -11.14 11.25 13.25
CA GLN A 47 -10.11 12.00 13.96
C GLN A 47 -9.66 11.24 15.21
N TRP A 48 -8.38 11.30 15.56
CA TRP A 48 -7.83 10.67 16.76
C TRP A 48 -8.64 10.94 18.03
N ARG A 49 -9.13 12.18 18.18
CA ARG A 49 -9.93 12.60 19.35
C ARG A 49 -11.34 12.01 19.36
N MET A 50 -11.78 11.41 18.25
CA MET A 50 -13.09 10.76 18.11
C MET A 50 -13.01 9.25 18.35
N LEU A 51 -11.85 8.74 18.77
CA LEU A 51 -11.70 7.34 19.15
C LEU A 51 -12.72 6.97 20.27
N PRO A 52 -13.56 5.94 20.09
CA PRO A 52 -14.51 5.49 21.10
C PRO A 52 -13.85 5.19 22.44
N ARG A 53 -14.57 5.47 23.52
CA ARG A 53 -14.07 5.31 24.90
C ARG A 53 -13.89 3.84 25.34
N ASP A 54 -14.42 2.90 24.56
CA ASP A 54 -14.25 1.46 24.78
C ASP A 54 -12.84 0.97 24.47
N PHE A 55 -12.09 1.73 23.65
CA PHE A 55 -10.68 1.47 23.36
C PHE A 55 -9.76 2.02 24.47
N PRO A 56 -8.50 1.60 24.50
CA PRO A 56 -7.51 2.23 25.37
C PRO A 56 -7.43 3.74 25.18
N PRO A 57 -7.02 4.50 26.21
CA PRO A 57 -6.91 5.95 26.10
C PRO A 57 -6.11 6.39 24.89
N LEU A 58 -6.58 7.45 24.21
CA LEU A 58 -5.97 8.00 23.02
C LEU A 58 -4.45 8.13 23.10
N ASN A 59 -3.94 8.67 24.22
CA ASN A 59 -2.50 8.85 24.38
C ASN A 59 -1.73 7.52 24.34
N THR A 60 -2.32 6.43 24.86
CA THR A 60 -1.74 5.10 24.79
C THR A 60 -1.73 4.57 23.35
N VAL A 61 -2.85 4.68 22.64
CA VAL A 61 -2.95 4.24 21.24
C VAL A 61 -2.00 5.01 20.34
N PHE A 62 -1.97 6.34 20.50
CA PHE A 62 -1.09 7.22 19.71
C PHE A 62 0.41 6.96 20.01
N TYR A 63 0.75 6.68 21.27
CA TYR A 63 2.11 6.31 21.64
C TYR A 63 2.55 5.02 20.92
N TYR A 64 1.74 3.95 20.96
CA TYR A 64 2.08 2.70 20.29
C TYR A 64 2.10 2.84 18.76
N PHE A 65 1.17 3.59 18.19
CA PHE A 65 1.17 3.88 16.75
C PHE A 65 2.50 4.53 16.31
N ASN A 66 2.94 5.58 17.01
CA ASN A 66 4.21 6.24 16.68
C ASN A 66 5.42 5.33 16.95
N LYS A 67 5.40 4.58 18.06
CA LYS A 67 6.45 3.63 18.40
C LYS A 67 6.62 2.59 17.30
N TRP A 68 5.54 1.90 16.93
CA TRP A 68 5.56 0.85 15.90
C TRP A 68 5.93 1.38 14.53
N LYS A 69 5.50 2.61 14.20
CA LYS A 69 5.91 3.29 12.98
C LYS A 69 7.41 3.56 12.94
N LEU A 70 8.00 4.04 14.03
CA LEU A 70 9.43 4.35 14.10
C LEU A 70 10.31 3.09 14.15
N GLU A 71 9.80 2.03 14.72
CA GLU A 71 10.49 0.73 14.84
C GLU A 71 10.33 -0.16 13.61
N GLY A 72 9.58 0.27 12.57
CA GLY A 72 9.35 -0.53 11.35
C GLY A 72 8.44 -1.74 11.53
N VAL A 73 7.67 -1.78 12.63
CA VAL A 73 6.81 -2.93 12.97
C VAL A 73 5.66 -3.12 11.99
N PHE A 74 5.13 -2.03 11.42
CA PHE A 74 4.07 -2.12 10.41
C PHE A 74 4.58 -2.72 9.11
N GLU A 75 5.81 -2.38 8.73
CA GLU A 75 6.50 -2.94 7.57
C GLU A 75 6.77 -4.44 7.77
N GLU A 76 7.31 -4.83 8.93
CA GLU A 76 7.53 -6.25 9.28
C GLU A 76 6.23 -7.05 9.28
N LEU A 77 5.15 -6.47 9.83
CA LEU A 77 3.83 -7.08 9.83
C LEU A 77 3.31 -7.27 8.40
N LEU A 78 3.45 -6.26 7.54
CA LEU A 78 3.04 -6.33 6.15
C LEU A 78 3.78 -7.43 5.39
N ASP A 79 5.10 -7.51 5.53
CA ASP A 79 5.94 -8.52 4.88
C ASP A 79 5.56 -9.93 5.32
N THR A 80 5.33 -10.12 6.63
CA THR A 80 4.88 -11.41 7.18
C THR A 80 3.51 -11.81 6.63
N LEU A 81 2.56 -10.89 6.62
CA LEU A 81 1.22 -11.13 6.08
C LEU A 81 1.26 -11.42 4.58
N HIS A 82 2.12 -10.76 3.82
CA HIS A 82 2.32 -11.06 2.40
C HIS A 82 2.70 -12.53 2.20
N VAL A 83 3.71 -13.02 2.90
CA VAL A 83 4.15 -14.43 2.78
C VAL A 83 3.00 -15.38 3.12
N ILE A 84 2.28 -15.12 4.21
CA ILE A 84 1.16 -15.97 4.64
C ILE A 84 0.06 -16.02 3.58
N VAL A 85 -0.41 -14.85 3.11
CA VAL A 85 -1.50 -14.76 2.13
C VAL A 85 -1.09 -15.40 0.80
N ARG A 86 0.14 -15.20 0.36
CA ARG A 86 0.65 -15.80 -0.87
C ARG A 86 0.74 -17.32 -0.78
N ARG A 87 1.23 -17.87 0.33
CA ARG A 87 1.25 -19.32 0.60
C ARG A 87 -0.16 -19.91 0.62
N MET A 88 -1.11 -19.24 1.28
CA MET A 88 -2.53 -19.67 1.30
C MET A 88 -3.16 -19.67 -0.09
N ALA A 89 -2.70 -18.79 -0.99
CA ALA A 89 -3.12 -18.76 -2.39
C ALA A 89 -2.31 -19.72 -3.31
N GLY A 90 -1.46 -20.59 -2.76
CA GLY A 90 -0.63 -21.51 -3.53
C GLY A 90 0.45 -20.80 -4.35
N ARG A 91 0.91 -19.63 -3.89
CA ARG A 91 1.95 -18.83 -4.55
C ARG A 91 3.26 -18.90 -3.77
N GLU A 92 4.33 -18.60 -4.46
CA GLU A 92 5.65 -18.43 -3.84
C GLU A 92 5.67 -17.23 -2.90
N ASP A 93 6.53 -17.22 -1.90
CA ASP A 93 6.63 -16.20 -0.85
C ASP A 93 6.73 -14.77 -1.39
N THR A 94 7.53 -14.58 -2.44
CA THR A 94 7.74 -13.28 -3.07
C THR A 94 7.18 -13.23 -4.49
N PRO A 95 6.62 -12.10 -4.94
CA PRO A 95 6.06 -11.95 -6.27
C PRO A 95 7.12 -11.88 -7.36
N SER A 96 6.77 -12.35 -8.57
CA SER A 96 7.59 -12.20 -9.78
C SER A 96 7.07 -11.12 -10.74
N LEU A 97 5.86 -10.61 -10.50
CA LEU A 97 5.21 -9.57 -11.29
C LEU A 97 4.64 -8.51 -10.35
N GLY A 98 4.94 -7.27 -10.64
CA GLY A 98 4.36 -6.08 -10.02
C GLY A 98 3.51 -5.29 -11.00
N ILE A 99 2.53 -4.57 -10.50
CA ILE A 99 1.71 -3.62 -11.25
C ILE A 99 1.77 -2.29 -10.54
N ILE A 100 2.22 -1.23 -11.23
CA ILE A 100 2.25 0.13 -10.69
C ILE A 100 1.02 0.91 -11.12
N ASP A 101 0.42 1.61 -10.17
CA ASP A 101 -0.70 2.53 -10.42
C ASP A 101 -0.56 3.80 -9.56
N SER A 102 -1.28 4.86 -9.94
CA SER A 102 -1.35 6.11 -9.18
C SER A 102 -2.78 6.51 -8.87
N ARG A 103 -2.98 6.95 -7.64
CA ARG A 103 -4.27 7.45 -7.17
C ARG A 103 -4.13 8.83 -6.57
N SER A 104 -4.99 9.79 -7.02
CA SER A 104 -5.05 11.13 -6.42
C SER A 104 -6.08 11.16 -5.32
N ILE A 105 -5.66 11.57 -4.11
CA ILE A 105 -6.47 11.57 -2.90
C ILE A 105 -6.79 13.02 -2.52
N LYS A 106 -8.08 13.33 -2.40
CA LYS A 106 -8.53 14.61 -1.86
C LYS A 106 -8.17 14.70 -0.38
N PRO A 107 -7.61 15.81 0.10
CA PRO A 107 -7.34 15.98 1.52
C PRO A 107 -8.65 16.05 2.30
N SER A 108 -8.66 15.53 3.52
CA SER A 108 -9.70 15.86 4.49
C SER A 108 -9.63 17.35 4.85
N HIS A 109 -10.64 17.89 5.54
CA HIS A 109 -10.77 19.32 5.88
C HIS A 109 -9.58 19.91 6.66
N HIS A 110 -8.71 19.09 7.25
CA HIS A 110 -7.50 19.53 7.94
C HIS A 110 -6.34 19.74 6.97
N VAL A 111 -5.80 20.93 7.02
CA VAL A 111 -4.76 21.45 6.11
C VAL A 111 -3.44 20.68 6.31
N ALA A 112 -3.11 19.75 5.40
CA ALA A 112 -1.74 19.29 5.27
C ALA A 112 -0.95 20.25 4.37
N PRO A 113 0.31 20.60 4.71
CA PRO A 113 1.10 21.59 3.95
C PRO A 113 1.41 21.15 2.51
N ASP A 114 1.63 19.84 2.29
CA ASP A 114 2.12 19.32 1.01
C ASP A 114 0.95 18.94 0.09
N ARG A 115 0.51 19.89 -0.74
CA ARG A 115 -0.61 19.71 -1.68
C ARG A 115 -0.24 20.22 -3.06
N GLY A 116 -0.43 19.39 -4.07
CA GLY A 116 -0.38 19.76 -5.46
C GLY A 116 -1.75 19.65 -6.15
N ILE A 117 -1.80 20.01 -7.43
CA ILE A 117 -2.99 19.84 -8.29
C ILE A 117 -2.61 18.80 -9.36
N ASP A 118 -3.29 17.66 -9.36
CA ASP A 118 -3.19 16.71 -10.46
C ASP A 118 -3.85 17.31 -11.71
N GLY A 119 -3.02 17.70 -12.67
CA GLY A 119 -3.47 18.33 -13.90
C GLY A 119 -4.39 17.46 -14.76
N ASN A 120 -4.22 16.14 -14.70
CA ASN A 120 -5.02 15.18 -15.47
C ASN A 120 -6.38 14.94 -14.82
N LYS A 121 -6.41 14.69 -13.51
CA LYS A 121 -7.64 14.36 -12.75
C LYS A 121 -8.32 15.61 -12.18
N LYS A 122 -7.69 16.80 -12.26
CA LYS A 122 -8.16 18.08 -11.69
C LYS A 122 -8.46 17.96 -10.18
N ILE A 123 -7.68 17.17 -9.47
CA ILE A 123 -7.81 16.94 -8.03
C ILE A 123 -6.69 17.70 -7.32
N LYS A 124 -7.07 18.56 -6.38
CA LYS A 124 -6.14 19.18 -5.45
C LYS A 124 -5.94 18.27 -4.25
N GLY A 125 -4.70 17.83 -4.00
CA GLY A 125 -4.45 16.91 -2.91
C GLY A 125 -3.07 16.28 -2.94
N ARG A 126 -3.01 15.03 -2.57
CA ARG A 126 -1.83 14.16 -2.65
C ARG A 126 -2.03 13.09 -3.71
N LYS A 127 -0.93 12.59 -4.25
CA LYS A 127 -0.90 11.44 -5.15
C LYS A 127 -0.16 10.30 -4.46
N GLU A 128 -0.76 9.15 -4.51
CA GLU A 128 -0.20 7.90 -4.05
C GLU A 128 0.26 7.10 -5.27
N HIS A 129 1.50 6.65 -5.28
CA HIS A 129 1.98 5.62 -6.18
C HIS A 129 2.11 4.32 -5.40
N ILE A 130 1.53 3.27 -5.94
CA ILE A 130 1.52 1.97 -5.31
C ILE A 130 1.91 0.90 -6.33
N VAL A 131 2.72 -0.05 -5.91
CA VAL A 131 2.99 -1.26 -6.68
C VAL A 131 2.33 -2.43 -5.96
N PHE A 132 1.48 -3.14 -6.69
CA PHE A 132 0.80 -4.36 -6.22
C PHE A 132 1.38 -5.60 -6.87
N ASP A 133 1.23 -6.73 -6.23
CA ASP A 133 1.39 -8.02 -6.86
C ASP A 133 0.10 -8.49 -7.58
N THR A 134 0.12 -9.69 -8.16
CA THR A 134 -1.04 -10.28 -8.87
C THR A 134 -2.20 -10.69 -7.96
N LEU A 135 -2.01 -10.69 -6.65
CA LEU A 135 -3.06 -10.90 -5.65
C LEU A 135 -3.65 -9.58 -5.13
N GLY A 136 -3.13 -8.44 -5.57
CA GLY A 136 -3.51 -7.12 -5.07
C GLY A 136 -2.80 -6.71 -3.78
N LEU A 137 -1.75 -7.43 -3.39
CA LEU A 137 -0.99 -7.11 -2.19
C LEU A 137 0.01 -5.98 -2.48
N PRO A 138 0.09 -4.93 -1.65
CA PRO A 138 0.96 -3.79 -1.88
C PRO A 138 2.42 -4.17 -1.64
N MET A 139 3.28 -3.96 -2.63
CA MET A 139 4.73 -4.21 -2.57
C MET A 139 5.53 -2.96 -2.22
N GLY A 140 5.00 -1.80 -2.50
CA GLY A 140 5.60 -0.51 -2.20
C GLY A 140 4.58 0.60 -2.38
N VAL A 141 4.62 1.59 -1.49
CA VAL A 141 3.70 2.74 -1.50
C VAL A 141 4.50 4.01 -1.22
N VAL A 142 4.26 5.04 -2.02
CA VAL A 142 4.80 6.39 -1.79
C VAL A 142 3.71 7.42 -2.00
N VAL A 143 3.63 8.37 -1.08
CA VAL A 143 2.66 9.48 -1.14
C VAL A 143 3.41 10.80 -1.24
N HIS A 144 3.04 11.62 -2.23
CA HIS A 144 3.63 12.93 -2.47
C HIS A 144 2.56 13.95 -2.92
N GLU A 145 2.97 15.14 -3.28
CA GLU A 145 2.10 16.18 -3.85
C GLU A 145 1.49 15.72 -5.18
N ALA A 146 0.23 16.11 -5.45
CA ALA A 146 -0.52 15.59 -6.59
C ALA A 146 -0.07 16.15 -7.94
N ASP A 147 0.72 17.23 -7.98
CA ASP A 147 1.28 17.85 -9.18
C ASP A 147 2.48 17.09 -9.77
N ILE A 148 3.10 16.20 -9.00
CA ILE A 148 4.20 15.39 -9.49
C ILE A 148 3.69 14.43 -10.56
N HIS A 149 4.36 14.43 -11.74
CA HIS A 149 4.00 13.56 -12.85
C HIS A 149 4.25 12.08 -12.52
N ASP A 150 3.39 11.19 -13.05
CA ASP A 150 3.41 9.77 -12.71
C ASP A 150 4.77 9.11 -12.98
N SER A 151 5.43 9.45 -14.10
CA SER A 151 6.77 8.94 -14.41
C SER A 151 7.85 9.40 -13.41
N VAL A 152 7.67 10.55 -12.76
CA VAL A 152 8.61 11.07 -11.74
C VAL A 152 8.33 10.42 -10.40
N GLY A 153 7.06 10.36 -9.97
CA GLY A 153 6.67 9.72 -8.71
C GLY A 153 6.99 8.22 -8.68
N ALA A 154 6.98 7.56 -9.86
CA ALA A 154 7.37 6.16 -9.98
C ALA A 154 8.80 5.88 -9.49
N HIS A 155 9.75 6.80 -9.68
CA HIS A 155 11.13 6.59 -9.20
C HIS A 155 11.16 6.40 -7.68
N SER A 156 10.36 7.18 -6.94
CA SER A 156 10.32 7.10 -5.47
C SER A 156 9.75 5.77 -4.98
N VAL A 157 8.71 5.21 -5.63
CA VAL A 157 8.17 3.90 -5.23
C VAL A 157 9.12 2.76 -5.61
N ILE A 158 9.83 2.87 -6.75
CA ILE A 158 10.86 1.91 -7.13
C ILE A 158 12.02 1.92 -6.12
N ASP A 159 12.38 3.09 -5.60
CA ASP A 159 13.41 3.22 -4.56
C ASP A 159 12.98 2.55 -3.25
N ALA A 160 11.74 2.74 -2.85
CA ALA A 160 11.17 2.12 -1.65
C ALA A 160 11.09 0.58 -1.75
N MET A 161 11.10 0.03 -2.97
CA MET A 161 11.01 -1.43 -3.19
C MET A 161 12.36 -2.14 -3.23
N GLN A 162 13.48 -1.45 -3.11
CA GLN A 162 14.80 -2.08 -3.17
C GLN A 162 14.95 -3.14 -2.07
N GLY A 163 15.34 -4.34 -2.48
CA GLY A 163 15.54 -5.48 -1.56
C GLY A 163 14.27 -6.22 -1.13
N CYS A 164 13.06 -5.67 -1.39
CA CYS A 164 11.80 -6.26 -0.90
C CYS A 164 11.33 -7.49 -1.70
N SER A 165 11.75 -7.65 -2.96
CA SER A 165 11.24 -8.71 -3.85
C SER A 165 12.30 -9.30 -4.74
N PRO A 166 13.14 -10.22 -4.23
CA PRO A 166 14.29 -10.76 -4.97
C PRO A 166 13.89 -11.55 -6.22
N ARG A 167 12.63 -12.00 -6.32
CA ARG A 167 12.11 -12.76 -7.48
C ARG A 167 11.42 -11.88 -8.52
N LEU A 168 11.34 -10.57 -8.31
CA LEU A 168 10.64 -9.67 -9.22
C LEU A 168 11.33 -9.66 -10.59
N LYS A 169 10.57 -10.04 -11.63
CA LYS A 169 11.05 -10.12 -13.02
C LYS A 169 10.47 -9.03 -13.89
N LYS A 170 9.27 -8.54 -13.57
CA LYS A 170 8.56 -7.60 -14.42
C LYS A 170 7.67 -6.65 -13.60
N ILE A 171 7.59 -5.40 -14.05
CA ILE A 171 6.60 -4.43 -13.58
C ILE A 171 5.78 -3.98 -14.78
N LEU A 172 4.45 -4.02 -14.64
CA LEU A 172 3.49 -3.49 -15.60
C LEU A 172 3.03 -2.10 -15.15
N ALA A 173 2.84 -1.22 -16.12
CA ALA A 173 2.35 0.14 -15.90
C ALA A 173 1.35 0.53 -16.99
N ASP A 174 0.51 1.52 -16.72
CA ASP A 174 -0.33 2.14 -17.73
C ASP A 174 0.46 3.19 -18.56
N GLY A 175 -0.25 3.83 -19.54
CA GLY A 175 0.35 4.81 -20.45
C GLY A 175 0.86 6.10 -19.78
N GLY A 176 0.55 6.35 -18.52
CA GLY A 176 1.05 7.49 -17.74
C GLY A 176 2.53 7.37 -17.34
N TYR A 177 3.04 6.14 -17.31
CA TYR A 177 4.39 5.81 -16.88
C TYR A 177 5.36 5.63 -18.06
N LYS A 178 5.61 6.69 -18.83
CA LYS A 178 6.49 6.64 -20.00
C LYS A 178 7.88 7.22 -19.70
N GLY A 179 8.90 6.68 -20.35
CA GLY A 179 10.25 7.25 -20.37
C GLY A 179 11.35 6.22 -20.18
N GLN A 180 12.40 6.35 -21.00
CA GLN A 180 13.57 5.46 -20.96
C GLN A 180 14.25 5.46 -19.58
N LYS A 181 14.32 6.63 -18.92
CA LYS A 181 14.93 6.79 -17.61
C LYS A 181 14.27 5.91 -16.55
N LEU A 182 12.93 5.76 -16.58
CA LEU A 182 12.21 4.90 -15.65
C LEU A 182 12.50 3.41 -15.92
N ILE A 183 12.54 3.01 -17.19
CA ILE A 183 12.90 1.64 -17.59
C ILE A 183 14.30 1.29 -17.07
N ASP A 184 15.26 2.18 -17.27
CA ASP A 184 16.65 2.00 -16.82
C ASP A 184 16.74 1.94 -15.29
N THR A 185 15.97 2.78 -14.59
CA THR A 185 15.91 2.77 -13.13
C THR A 185 15.38 1.43 -12.58
N VAL A 186 14.29 0.91 -13.15
CA VAL A 186 13.71 -0.38 -12.73
C VAL A 186 14.71 -1.51 -12.97
N LYS A 187 15.34 -1.52 -14.15
CA LYS A 187 16.35 -2.53 -14.48
C LYS A 187 17.55 -2.47 -13.54
N GLN A 188 18.05 -1.25 -13.26
CA GLN A 188 19.22 -1.05 -12.41
C GLN A 188 18.95 -1.40 -10.93
N LYS A 189 17.81 -0.95 -10.39
CA LYS A 189 17.52 -1.04 -8.95
C LYS A 189 16.84 -2.33 -8.55
N LEU A 190 15.98 -2.89 -9.42
CA LEU A 190 15.19 -4.08 -9.12
C LEU A 190 15.56 -5.29 -9.98
N GLY A 191 16.42 -5.13 -11.00
CA GLY A 191 16.77 -6.22 -11.93
C GLY A 191 15.59 -6.70 -12.78
N ALA A 192 14.50 -5.93 -12.85
CA ALA A 192 13.23 -6.28 -13.47
C ALA A 192 13.03 -5.56 -14.82
N GLU A 193 12.20 -6.16 -15.68
CA GLU A 193 11.70 -5.53 -16.90
C GLU A 193 10.56 -4.57 -16.58
N PHE A 194 10.51 -3.40 -17.19
CA PHE A 194 9.40 -2.46 -17.10
C PHE A 194 8.63 -2.41 -18.41
N THR A 195 7.34 -2.72 -18.38
CA THR A 195 6.49 -2.78 -19.58
C THR A 195 5.28 -1.87 -19.42
N VAL A 196 5.15 -0.91 -20.34
CA VAL A 196 3.97 -0.03 -20.42
C VAL A 196 2.90 -0.69 -21.28
N VAL A 197 1.73 -0.91 -20.71
CA VAL A 197 0.55 -1.47 -21.39
C VAL A 197 -0.29 -0.30 -21.90
N LEU A 198 -0.21 -0.02 -23.20
CA LEU A 198 -0.98 1.06 -23.83
C LEU A 198 -2.44 0.64 -24.04
N ARG A 199 -3.36 1.62 -24.00
CA ARG A 199 -4.73 1.41 -24.46
C ARG A 199 -4.69 1.18 -25.99
N PRO A 200 -5.48 0.24 -26.54
CA PRO A 200 -5.67 0.16 -27.99
C PRO A 200 -6.20 1.49 -28.47
N ASP A 201 -5.67 1.95 -29.60
CA ASP A 201 -6.23 3.13 -30.25
C ASP A 201 -7.72 2.86 -30.57
N GLU A 202 -8.62 3.75 -30.20
CA GLU A 202 -10.07 3.62 -30.42
C GLU A 202 -10.42 3.50 -31.91
N SER A 203 -9.44 3.79 -32.80
CA SER A 203 -9.54 3.64 -34.24
C SER A 203 -9.52 2.18 -34.73
N SER A 204 -9.02 1.23 -33.95
CA SER A 204 -9.01 -0.17 -34.34
C SER A 204 -10.31 -0.88 -33.88
N LYS A 205 -11.25 -1.06 -34.78
CA LYS A 205 -12.51 -1.80 -34.58
C LYS A 205 -12.32 -3.31 -34.27
N LYS A 206 -11.10 -3.78 -34.03
CA LYS A 206 -10.82 -5.17 -33.67
C LYS A 206 -10.64 -5.28 -32.15
N PHE A 207 -11.49 -6.08 -31.53
CA PHE A 207 -11.32 -6.50 -30.13
C PHE A 207 -10.03 -7.30 -29.98
N ASN A 208 -9.00 -6.67 -29.49
CA ASN A 208 -7.75 -7.33 -29.12
C ASN A 208 -7.77 -7.58 -27.61
N VAL A 209 -7.81 -8.83 -27.19
CA VAL A 209 -7.62 -9.23 -25.80
C VAL A 209 -6.17 -8.96 -25.44
N LEU A 210 -5.93 -7.83 -24.78
CA LEU A 210 -4.62 -7.52 -24.24
C LEU A 210 -4.41 -8.33 -22.96
N HIS A 211 -3.66 -9.41 -23.07
CA HIS A 211 -3.48 -10.45 -22.04
C HIS A 211 -3.01 -9.90 -20.65
N LEU A 212 -2.47 -8.69 -20.58
CA LEU A 212 -1.95 -8.10 -19.34
C LEU A 212 -2.81 -6.91 -18.83
N ARG A 213 -3.67 -6.36 -19.68
CA ARG A 213 -4.45 -5.16 -19.33
C ARG A 213 -5.52 -5.43 -18.28
N TRP A 214 -6.22 -6.55 -18.36
CA TRP A 214 -7.23 -6.92 -17.37
C TRP A 214 -6.68 -7.01 -15.95
N ILE A 215 -5.37 -7.34 -15.80
CA ILE A 215 -4.69 -7.40 -14.50
C ILE A 215 -4.53 -5.98 -13.95
N VAL A 216 -4.10 -5.03 -14.79
CA VAL A 216 -3.95 -3.63 -14.40
C VAL A 216 -5.32 -3.03 -14.05
N GLU A 217 -6.34 -3.22 -14.91
CA GLU A 217 -7.69 -2.67 -14.68
C GLU A 217 -8.38 -3.27 -13.45
N ARG A 218 -8.23 -4.57 -13.20
CA ARG A 218 -8.84 -5.24 -12.05
C ARG A 218 -8.33 -4.71 -10.71
N LEU A 219 -7.06 -4.32 -10.64
CA LEU A 219 -6.43 -3.86 -9.40
C LEU A 219 -6.55 -2.34 -9.21
N SER A 220 -6.77 -1.58 -10.29
CA SER A 220 -7.00 -0.12 -10.24
C SER A 220 -8.42 0.27 -9.84
N LEU A 221 -9.37 -0.66 -9.83
CA LEU A 221 -10.80 -0.43 -9.53
C LEU A 221 -11.20 -0.81 -8.10
N GLY A 222 -10.25 -1.24 -7.25
CA GLY A 222 -10.47 -1.66 -5.85
C GLY A 222 -10.42 -0.53 -4.84
#